data_a9bc8b4e06ab3a211d88adf535badc1d
#
_entry.id   a9bc8b4e06ab3a211d88adf535badc1d
#
_cell.length_a   1.000
_cell.length_b   1.000
_cell.length_c   1.000
_cell.angle_alpha   90.00
_cell.angle_beta   90.00
_cell.angle_gamma   90.00
#
_symmetry.space_group_name_H-M   'P 1'
#
loop_
_entity.id
_entity.type
_entity.pdbx_description
1 polymer ?
#
loop_
_entity_poly.entity_id
_entity_poly.type
_entity_poly.pdbx_seq_one_letter_code
_entity_poly.pdbx_strand_id
1 'polypeptide(L)' 'TELLLEEQKKELESDLERVIQKGRCYGISDEDIKKLFELILEG' A
#
# COMPACT_ATOMS: atom_id res chain seq x y z
N THR A 1 22.28 8.13 2.94
CA THR A 1 21.08 8.53 2.21
C THR A 1 20.30 7.35 1.66
N GLU A 2 20.98 6.39 1.02
CA GLU A 2 20.33 5.19 0.51
C GLU A 2 19.77 4.32 1.63
N LEU A 3 20.49 4.21 2.73
CA LEU A 3 20.03 3.46 3.90
C LEU A 3 18.78 4.06 4.50
N LEU A 4 18.72 5.38 4.58
CA LEU A 4 17.55 6.07 5.10
C LEU A 4 16.33 5.84 4.20
N LEU A 5 16.55 5.88 2.90
CA LEU A 5 15.48 5.66 1.93
C LEU A 5 14.94 4.22 2.03
N GLU A 6 15.82 3.25 2.20
CA GLU A 6 15.41 1.86 2.35
C GLU A 6 14.61 1.63 3.64
N GLU A 7 15.02 2.27 4.73
CA GLU A 7 14.28 2.19 5.98
C GLU A 7 12.89 2.79 5.83
N GLN A 8 12.80 3.93 5.17
CA GLN A 8 11.52 4.58 4.91
C GLN A 8 10.63 3.73 4.01
N LYS A 9 11.22 3.06 3.03
CA LYS A 9 10.47 2.15 2.17
C LYS A 9 9.90 0.97 2.96
N LYS A 10 10.65 0.44 3.91
CA LYS A 10 10.18 -0.66 4.74
C LYS A 10 9.01 -0.24 5.61
N GLU A 11 9.08 0.94 6.18
CA GLU A 11 7.97 1.48 6.96
C GLU A 11 6.72 1.66 6.10
N LEU A 12 6.92 2.22 4.92
CA LEU A 12 5.82 2.41 3.98
C LEU A 12 5.22 1.09 3.54
N GLU A 13 6.06 0.09 3.29
CA GLU A 13 5.62 -1.24 2.92
C GLU A 13 4.74 -1.85 4.02
N SER A 14 5.14 -1.68 5.27
CA SER A 14 4.37 -2.15 6.41
C SER A 14 3.00 -1.49 6.48
N ASP A 15 2.96 -0.20 6.25
CA ASP A 15 1.70 0.55 6.22
C ASP A 15 0.81 0.10 5.07
N LEU A 16 1.39 -0.15 3.90
CA LEU A 16 0.66 -0.64 2.74
C LEU A 16 0.07 -2.04 3.00
N GLU A 17 0.81 -2.90 3.68
CA GLU A 17 0.29 -4.22 4.05
C GLU A 17 -0.93 -4.10 4.96
N ARG A 18 -0.90 -3.17 5.90
CA ARG A 18 -2.05 -2.92 6.78
C ARG A 18 -3.27 -2.46 5.98
N VAL A 19 -3.05 -1.59 5.01
CA VAL A 19 -4.13 -1.11 4.16
C VAL A 19 -4.73 -2.25 3.35
N ILE A 20 -3.89 -3.13 2.82
CA ILE A 20 -4.34 -4.29 2.05
C ILE A 20 -5.16 -5.23 2.92
N GLN A 21 -4.69 -5.54 4.13
CA GLN A 21 -5.43 -6.39 5.06
C GLN A 21 -6.77 -5.76 5.45
N LYS A 22 -6.80 -4.46 5.65
CA LYS A 22 -8.02 -3.74 5.96
C LYS A 22 -9.02 -3.85 4.81
N GLY A 23 -8.53 -3.72 3.58
CA GLY A 23 -9.37 -3.89 2.40
C GLY A 23 -9.96 -5.30 2.29
N ARG A 24 -9.17 -6.30 2.62
CA ARG A 24 -9.65 -7.69 2.65
C ARG A 24 -10.73 -7.89 3.70
N CYS A 25 -10.59 -7.25 4.84
CA CYS A 25 -11.62 -7.30 5.88
C CYS A 25 -12.93 -6.69 5.41
N TYR A 26 -12.87 -5.69 4.54
CA TYR A 26 -14.06 -5.08 3.96
C TYR A 26 -14.65 -5.89 2.80
N GLY A 27 -13.97 -6.94 2.39
CA GLY A 27 -14.42 -7.76 1.27
C GLY A 27 -13.99 -7.22 -0.09
N ILE A 28 -13.02 -6.32 -0.12
CA ILE A 28 -12.49 -5.76 -1.36
C ILE A 28 -11.45 -6.73 -1.93
N SER A 29 -11.53 -7.01 -3.24
CA SER A 29 -10.57 -7.90 -3.89
C SER A 29 -9.23 -7.21 -4.09
N ASP A 30 -8.18 -8.01 -4.28
CA ASP A 30 -6.84 -7.47 -4.52
C ASP A 30 -6.80 -6.60 -5.77
N GLU A 31 -7.55 -6.95 -6.80
CA GLU A 31 -7.63 -6.17 -8.03
C GLU A 31 -8.23 -4.78 -7.77
N ASP A 32 -9.27 -4.72 -6.96
CA ASP A 32 -9.90 -3.46 -6.60
C ASP A 32 -8.97 -2.59 -5.77
N ILE A 33 -8.25 -3.20 -4.84
CA ILE A 33 -7.24 -2.49 -4.03
C ILE A 33 -6.17 -1.91 -4.95
N LYS A 34 -5.71 -2.68 -5.91
CA LYS A 34 -4.71 -2.23 -6.87
C LYS A 34 -5.21 -1.04 -7.69
N LYS A 35 -6.45 -1.10 -8.12
CA LYS A 35 -7.07 0.01 -8.86
C LYS A 35 -7.13 1.28 -8.02
N LEU A 36 -7.46 1.14 -6.74
CA LEU A 36 -7.48 2.29 -5.83
C LEU A 36 -6.12 2.92 -5.69
N PHE A 37 -5.07 2.10 -5.57
CA PHE A 37 -3.69 2.60 -5.51
C PHE A 37 -3.32 3.35 -6.79
N GLU A 38 -3.66 2.80 -7.93
CA GLU A 38 -3.39 3.45 -9.22
C GLU A 38 -4.10 4.79 -9.32
N LEU A 39 -5.36 4.85 -8.89
CA LEU A 39 -6.14 6.07 -8.91
C LEU A 39 -5.51 7.15 -8.04
N ILE A 40 -5.05 6.77 -6.84
CA ILE A 40 -4.42 7.70 -5.92
C ILE A 40 -3.08 8.19 -6.49
N LEU A 41 -2.32 7.29 -7.10
CA LEU A 41 -1.02 7.64 -7.66
C LEU A 41 -1.14 8.53 -8.90
N GLU A 42 -2.16 8.30 -9.71
CA GLU A 42 -2.40 9.11 -10.90
C GLU A 42 -3.12 10.42 -10.59
N GLY A 43 -3.89 10.41 -9.53
CA GLY A 43 -4.67 11.57 -9.13
C GLY A 43 -3.84 12.71 -8.65
#